data_f04beea0c930b61c01ab16b3e2f1e158
#
_entry.id   f04beea0c930b61c01ab16b3e2f1e158
#
_cell.length_a   1.000
_cell.length_b   1.000
_cell.length_c   1.000
_cell.angle_alpha   90.00
_cell.angle_beta   90.00
_cell.angle_gamma   90.00
#
_symmetry.space_group_name_H-M   'P 1'
#
loop_
_entity.id
_entity.type
_entity.pdbx_description
1 polymer ?
#
loop_
_entity_poly.entity_id
_entity_poly.type
_entity_poly.pdbx_seq_one_letter_code
_entity_poly.pdbx_strand_id
1 'polypeptide(L)'
;MKQKLTTLLFALLAVCLGMQAQTGEKGMAFEPEGTLFKDAVAKAKQTNKLVFLDCYTSWCGPCKMMSNTVFPQEKVGAYMNPRFVNIKIDMEKGEGVELAKRLQISAYPTFIIFNGDGNEIGRFLGGCDADAFIKKVEQASTDNTSAEMDKRFADGERDPEFLTEYLQMLSKSRKRDQCNEVAEILLDGKAETFAADKQLAEIFMRHITDPFCPAFIYTAKHPETLIAQAGEQNVQIKLHSVW
;
A
#
# COMPACT_ATOMS: atom_id res chain seq x y z
N MET A 1 18.83 -35.47 -53.11
CA MET A 1 19.41 -34.17 -52.68
C MET A 1 18.37 -33.02 -52.61
N LYS A 2 17.29 -33.02 -53.40
CA LYS A 2 16.27 -31.94 -53.39
C LYS A 2 15.37 -31.92 -52.14
N GLN A 3 15.11 -33.06 -51.49
CA GLN A 3 14.24 -33.11 -50.29
C GLN A 3 14.89 -32.60 -49.00
N LYS A 4 16.22 -32.66 -48.86
CA LYS A 4 16.94 -32.14 -47.68
C LYS A 4 17.10 -30.62 -47.70
N LEU A 5 17.04 -30.01 -48.88
CA LEU A 5 17.17 -28.57 -49.02
C LEU A 5 15.86 -27.83 -48.65
N THR A 6 14.70 -28.47 -48.96
CA THR A 6 13.38 -27.90 -48.59
C THR A 6 13.12 -27.93 -47.09
N THR A 7 13.57 -28.98 -46.37
CA THR A 7 13.41 -29.05 -44.90
C THR A 7 14.28 -28.04 -44.17
N LEU A 8 15.47 -27.71 -44.69
CA LEU A 8 16.35 -26.72 -44.10
C LEU A 8 15.78 -25.27 -44.27
N LEU A 9 15.12 -25.01 -45.43
CA LEU A 9 14.51 -23.71 -45.70
C LEU A 9 13.28 -23.45 -44.80
N PHE A 10 12.48 -24.50 -44.50
CA PHE A 10 11.35 -24.40 -43.59
C PHE A 10 11.78 -24.21 -42.11
N ALA A 11 12.89 -24.83 -41.70
CA ALA A 11 13.45 -24.65 -40.36
C ALA A 11 14.02 -23.21 -40.16
N LEU A 12 14.61 -22.59 -41.19
CA LEU A 12 15.10 -21.22 -41.11
C LEU A 12 13.94 -20.21 -41.09
N LEU A 13 12.81 -20.45 -41.76
CA LEU A 13 11.64 -19.57 -41.77
C LEU A 13 10.91 -19.60 -40.40
N ALA A 14 10.92 -20.72 -39.68
CA ALA A 14 10.28 -20.84 -38.38
C ALA A 14 11.03 -20.08 -37.26
N VAL A 15 12.33 -19.87 -37.41
CA VAL A 15 13.15 -19.10 -36.43
C VAL A 15 12.97 -17.58 -36.59
N CYS A 16 12.59 -17.10 -37.77
CA CYS A 16 12.37 -15.66 -38.01
C CYS A 16 11.00 -15.15 -37.54
N LEU A 17 10.05 -16.02 -37.18
CA LEU A 17 8.72 -15.60 -36.71
C LEU A 17 8.65 -15.36 -35.19
N GLY A 18 9.74 -15.59 -34.46
CA GLY A 18 9.81 -15.40 -33.00
C GLY A 18 10.36 -14.05 -32.53
N MET A 19 10.89 -13.22 -33.44
CA MET A 19 11.29 -11.85 -33.12
C MET A 19 10.15 -10.87 -33.48
N GLN A 20 9.06 -10.94 -32.72
CA GLN A 20 8.20 -9.76 -32.60
C GLN A 20 9.07 -8.70 -31.92
N ALA A 21 9.52 -7.73 -32.70
CA ALA A 21 10.06 -6.50 -32.20
C ALA A 21 8.99 -5.93 -31.25
N GLN A 22 9.27 -5.99 -29.96
CA GLN A 22 8.56 -5.16 -28.98
C GLN A 22 8.83 -3.73 -29.45
N THR A 23 7.88 -3.15 -30.17
CA THR A 23 7.83 -1.71 -30.39
C THR A 23 7.66 -1.14 -28.98
N GLY A 24 8.80 -0.72 -28.40
CA GLY A 24 8.88 -0.28 -27.03
C GLY A 24 7.93 0.88 -26.82
N GLU A 25 6.83 0.68 -26.13
CA GLU A 25 6.13 1.76 -25.49
C GLU A 25 7.14 2.44 -24.59
N LYS A 26 7.55 3.64 -24.99
CA LYS A 26 8.41 4.47 -24.16
C LYS A 26 7.61 4.82 -22.92
N GLY A 27 7.95 4.21 -21.78
CA GLY A 27 7.30 4.45 -20.51
C GLY A 27 6.42 3.30 -20.03
N MET A 28 5.79 3.54 -18.90
CA MET A 28 4.93 2.58 -18.20
C MET A 28 3.58 2.43 -18.93
N ALA A 29 3.26 1.21 -19.34
CA ALA A 29 2.00 0.86 -19.97
C ALA A 29 0.95 0.59 -18.88
N PHE A 30 -0.09 1.40 -18.87
CA PHE A 30 -1.27 1.19 -18.02
C PHE A 30 -2.36 0.44 -18.79
N GLU A 31 -3.14 -0.35 -18.07
CA GLU A 31 -4.39 -0.88 -18.60
C GLU A 31 -5.33 0.26 -19.01
N PRO A 32 -6.28 0.01 -19.93
CA PRO A 32 -7.24 1.01 -20.34
C PRO A 32 -7.97 1.66 -19.17
N GLU A 33 -8.29 2.95 -19.30
CA GLU A 33 -9.08 3.65 -18.29
C GLU A 33 -10.42 2.95 -18.07
N GLY A 34 -10.82 2.78 -16.80
CA GLY A 34 -12.02 2.04 -16.42
C GLY A 34 -11.81 0.53 -16.23
N THR A 35 -10.58 0.01 -16.42
CA THR A 35 -10.27 -1.37 -16.04
C THR A 35 -10.51 -1.56 -14.56
N LEU A 36 -11.35 -2.53 -14.19
CA LEU A 36 -11.67 -2.82 -12.80
C LEU A 36 -10.51 -3.54 -12.11
N PHE A 37 -10.36 -3.30 -10.82
CA PHE A 37 -9.32 -3.95 -10.01
C PHE A 37 -9.34 -5.48 -10.14
N LYS A 38 -10.54 -6.10 -10.08
CA LYS A 38 -10.70 -7.55 -10.23
C LYS A 38 -10.19 -8.08 -11.58
N ASP A 39 -10.36 -7.30 -12.66
CA ASP A 39 -9.95 -7.72 -14.00
C ASP A 39 -8.42 -7.63 -14.14
N ALA A 40 -7.80 -6.62 -13.52
CA ALA A 40 -6.35 -6.53 -13.45
C ALA A 40 -5.73 -7.68 -12.64
N VAL A 41 -6.34 -8.08 -11.51
CA VAL A 41 -5.92 -9.24 -10.72
C VAL A 41 -6.04 -10.52 -11.55
N ALA A 42 -7.17 -10.73 -12.25
CA ALA A 42 -7.34 -11.90 -13.11
C ALA A 42 -6.30 -11.97 -14.23
N LYS A 43 -6.00 -10.82 -14.87
CA LYS A 43 -4.95 -10.71 -15.90
C LYS A 43 -3.57 -11.00 -15.33
N ALA A 44 -3.26 -10.46 -14.15
CA ALA A 44 -1.99 -10.69 -13.48
C ALA A 44 -1.77 -12.18 -13.18
N LYS A 45 -2.80 -12.86 -12.66
CA LYS A 45 -2.78 -14.29 -12.42
C LYS A 45 -2.54 -15.11 -13.70
N GLN A 46 -3.23 -14.76 -14.80
CA GLN A 46 -3.07 -15.42 -16.10
C GLN A 46 -1.68 -15.22 -16.71
N THR A 47 -1.06 -14.06 -16.50
CA THR A 47 0.22 -13.70 -17.09
C THR A 47 1.41 -13.90 -16.15
N ASN A 48 1.17 -14.46 -14.95
CA ASN A 48 2.17 -14.63 -13.88
C ASN A 48 2.90 -13.33 -13.54
N LYS A 49 2.13 -12.25 -13.43
CA LYS A 49 2.60 -10.91 -13.05
C LYS A 49 2.01 -10.49 -11.70
N LEU A 50 2.56 -9.44 -11.14
CA LEU A 50 1.98 -8.71 -10.03
C LEU A 50 1.01 -7.64 -10.56
N VAL A 51 0.15 -7.10 -9.69
CA VAL A 51 -0.63 -5.89 -10.00
C VAL A 51 0.05 -4.70 -9.34
N PHE A 52 0.26 -3.64 -10.10
CA PHE A 52 0.62 -2.32 -9.58
C PHE A 52 -0.60 -1.41 -9.68
N LEU A 53 -1.08 -0.90 -8.54
CA LEU A 53 -2.20 0.03 -8.46
C LEU A 53 -1.70 1.42 -8.07
N ASP A 54 -1.91 2.41 -8.97
CA ASP A 54 -1.78 3.83 -8.68
C ASP A 54 -3.12 4.38 -8.16
N CYS A 55 -3.19 4.61 -6.85
CA CYS A 55 -4.31 5.26 -6.20
C CYS A 55 -4.12 6.79 -6.28
N TYR A 56 -4.93 7.45 -7.11
CA TYR A 56 -4.81 8.88 -7.34
C TYR A 56 -6.15 9.62 -7.17
N THR A 57 -6.11 10.94 -7.22
CA THR A 57 -7.26 11.81 -7.41
C THR A 57 -6.98 12.87 -8.48
N SER A 58 -8.02 13.39 -9.10
CA SER A 58 -7.89 14.36 -10.21
C SER A 58 -7.23 15.71 -9.80
N TRP A 59 -7.32 16.10 -8.55
CA TRP A 59 -6.74 17.33 -7.99
C TRP A 59 -5.32 17.15 -7.44
N CYS A 60 -4.84 15.92 -7.28
CA CYS A 60 -3.56 15.61 -6.66
C CYS A 60 -2.36 16.08 -7.52
N GLY A 61 -1.65 17.10 -7.09
CA GLY A 61 -0.47 17.64 -7.76
C GLY A 61 0.67 16.62 -7.92
N PRO A 62 1.12 15.94 -6.84
CA PRO A 62 2.14 14.90 -6.93
C PRO A 62 1.75 13.73 -7.84
N CYS A 63 0.46 13.36 -7.92
CA CYS A 63 -0.01 12.31 -8.83
C CYS A 63 0.16 12.73 -10.30
N LYS A 64 -0.17 14.00 -10.62
CA LYS A 64 0.05 14.57 -11.94
C LYS A 64 1.54 14.60 -12.31
N MET A 65 2.40 14.95 -11.35
CA MET A 65 3.85 14.93 -11.55
C MET A 65 4.31 13.50 -11.90
N MET A 66 3.89 12.47 -11.16
CA MET A 66 4.23 11.08 -11.46
C MET A 66 3.79 10.69 -12.88
N SER A 67 2.53 11.00 -13.25
CA SER A 67 1.96 10.67 -14.55
C SER A 67 2.66 11.40 -15.72
N ASN A 68 3.12 12.63 -15.50
CA ASN A 68 3.69 13.44 -16.56
C ASN A 68 5.20 13.33 -16.69
N THR A 69 5.93 12.98 -15.63
CA THR A 69 7.39 13.06 -15.62
C THR A 69 8.10 11.76 -15.24
N VAL A 70 7.45 10.86 -14.50
CA VAL A 70 8.07 9.62 -14.03
C VAL A 70 7.62 8.43 -14.87
N PHE A 71 6.31 8.19 -14.95
CA PHE A 71 5.77 7.03 -15.67
C PHE A 71 6.11 7.01 -17.16
N PRO A 72 6.25 8.17 -17.90
CA PRO A 72 6.63 8.16 -19.30
C PRO A 72 8.09 7.80 -19.57
N GLN A 73 8.94 7.71 -18.54
CA GLN A 73 10.36 7.40 -18.74
C GLN A 73 10.55 5.95 -19.19
N GLU A 74 11.38 5.75 -20.22
CA GLU A 74 11.68 4.43 -20.78
C GLU A 74 12.19 3.45 -19.72
N LYS A 75 13.08 3.89 -18.80
CA LYS A 75 13.59 3.05 -17.73
C LYS A 75 12.48 2.54 -16.77
N VAL A 76 11.45 3.35 -16.55
CA VAL A 76 10.30 2.97 -15.72
C VAL A 76 9.46 1.92 -16.45
N GLY A 77 9.15 2.15 -17.74
CA GLY A 77 8.44 1.17 -18.56
C GLY A 77 9.19 -0.16 -18.68
N ALA A 78 10.50 -0.11 -18.93
CA ALA A 78 11.35 -1.30 -19.03
C ALA A 78 11.36 -2.14 -17.73
N TYR A 79 11.26 -1.49 -16.58
CA TYR A 79 11.16 -2.18 -15.29
C TYR A 79 9.74 -2.71 -15.02
N MET A 80 8.73 -1.87 -15.20
CA MET A 80 7.34 -2.15 -14.79
C MET A 80 6.61 -3.11 -15.73
N ASN A 81 6.66 -2.88 -17.04
CA ASN A 81 5.80 -3.59 -18.00
C ASN A 81 6.00 -5.11 -18.03
N PRO A 82 7.21 -5.67 -17.92
CA PRO A 82 7.37 -7.13 -17.89
C PRO A 82 6.92 -7.76 -16.58
N ARG A 83 6.84 -7.01 -15.46
CA ARG A 83 6.62 -7.53 -14.10
C ARG A 83 5.21 -7.31 -13.59
N PHE A 84 4.53 -6.27 -14.08
CA PHE A 84 3.27 -5.83 -13.51
C PHE A 84 2.17 -5.70 -14.58
N VAL A 85 0.95 -5.93 -14.15
CA VAL A 85 -0.26 -5.36 -14.76
C VAL A 85 -0.47 -4.03 -14.03
N ASN A 86 -0.26 -2.92 -14.77
CA ASN A 86 -0.30 -1.58 -14.19
C ASN A 86 -1.68 -0.98 -14.37
N ILE A 87 -2.35 -0.61 -13.28
CA ILE A 87 -3.62 0.08 -13.30
C ILE A 87 -3.55 1.36 -12.48
N LYS A 88 -4.38 2.33 -12.86
CA LYS A 88 -4.57 3.57 -12.11
C LYS A 88 -6.07 3.82 -11.90
N ILE A 89 -6.45 4.11 -10.66
CA ILE A 89 -7.85 4.27 -10.29
C ILE A 89 -8.00 5.59 -9.53
N ASP A 90 -8.97 6.42 -9.97
CA ASP A 90 -9.37 7.63 -9.26
C ASP A 90 -10.17 7.23 -8.02
N MET A 91 -9.59 7.46 -6.84
CA MET A 91 -10.16 7.03 -5.55
C MET A 91 -11.42 7.81 -5.14
N GLU A 92 -11.82 8.82 -5.91
CA GLU A 92 -13.05 9.58 -5.72
C GLU A 92 -14.13 9.24 -6.74
N LYS A 93 -13.90 8.26 -7.66
CA LYS A 93 -14.83 7.90 -8.71
C LYS A 93 -15.02 6.39 -8.86
N GLY A 94 -16.22 6.00 -9.25
CA GLY A 94 -16.54 4.61 -9.59
C GLY A 94 -16.19 3.63 -8.47
N GLU A 95 -15.53 2.52 -8.81
CA GLU A 95 -15.08 1.53 -7.82
C GLU A 95 -13.99 2.07 -6.87
N GLY A 96 -13.30 3.15 -7.27
CA GLY A 96 -12.23 3.74 -6.46
C GLY A 96 -12.71 4.19 -5.09
N VAL A 97 -13.97 4.64 -4.96
CA VAL A 97 -14.54 5.08 -3.67
C VAL A 97 -14.55 3.93 -2.65
N GLU A 98 -15.02 2.75 -3.08
CA GLU A 98 -15.05 1.56 -2.20
C GLU A 98 -13.65 0.96 -2.01
N LEU A 99 -12.79 1.02 -3.04
CA LEU A 99 -11.40 0.63 -2.92
C LEU A 99 -10.64 1.50 -1.93
N ALA A 100 -10.85 2.82 -1.96
CA ALA A 100 -10.21 3.76 -1.03
C ALA A 100 -10.52 3.41 0.43
N LYS A 101 -11.78 3.09 0.74
CA LYS A 101 -12.19 2.64 2.07
C LYS A 101 -11.53 1.31 2.44
N ARG A 102 -11.71 0.29 1.58
CA ARG A 102 -11.19 -1.07 1.82
C ARG A 102 -9.67 -1.10 2.00
N LEU A 103 -8.94 -0.32 1.19
CA LEU A 103 -7.49 -0.25 1.23
C LEU A 103 -6.97 0.83 2.19
N GLN A 104 -7.87 1.52 2.91
CA GLN A 104 -7.57 2.60 3.86
C GLN A 104 -6.67 3.68 3.24
N ILE A 105 -7.05 4.17 2.04
CA ILE A 105 -6.28 5.21 1.35
C ILE A 105 -6.53 6.56 2.03
N SER A 106 -5.51 7.12 2.66
CA SER A 106 -5.58 8.38 3.40
C SER A 106 -4.62 9.47 2.88
N ALA A 107 -3.88 9.18 1.81
CA ALA A 107 -2.97 10.13 1.16
C ALA A 107 -2.77 9.78 -0.32
N TYR A 108 -2.39 10.77 -1.13
CA TYR A 108 -2.18 10.61 -2.57
C TYR A 108 -0.82 11.18 -3.02
N PRO A 109 -0.12 10.52 -3.97
CA PRO A 109 -0.43 9.18 -4.47
C PRO A 109 -0.11 8.11 -3.41
N THR A 110 -0.88 7.03 -3.41
CA THR A 110 -0.53 5.76 -2.77
C THR A 110 -0.37 4.71 -3.85
N PHE A 111 0.74 4.00 -3.82
CA PHE A 111 1.04 2.91 -4.74
C PHE A 111 0.98 1.59 -3.99
N ILE A 112 0.23 0.63 -4.53
CA ILE A 112 0.05 -0.67 -3.89
C ILE A 112 0.39 -1.78 -4.87
N ILE A 113 1.06 -2.81 -4.38
CA ILE A 113 1.41 -4.00 -5.13
C ILE A 113 0.62 -5.17 -4.59
N PHE A 114 -0.01 -5.91 -5.49
CA PHE A 114 -0.77 -7.12 -5.15
C PHE A 114 -0.19 -8.32 -5.89
N ASN A 115 -0.34 -9.48 -5.30
CA ASN A 115 -0.09 -10.75 -5.99
C ASN A 115 -1.26 -11.12 -6.93
N GLY A 116 -1.11 -12.21 -7.68
CA GLY A 116 -2.13 -12.71 -8.61
C GLY A 116 -3.43 -13.22 -7.95
N ASP A 117 -3.46 -13.31 -6.63
CA ASP A 117 -4.67 -13.66 -5.86
C ASP A 117 -5.38 -12.41 -5.29
N GLY A 118 -4.82 -11.21 -5.55
CA GLY A 118 -5.38 -9.94 -5.09
C GLY A 118 -5.02 -9.59 -3.64
N ASN A 119 -4.07 -10.29 -3.03
CA ASN A 119 -3.55 -9.95 -1.71
C ASN A 119 -2.48 -8.86 -1.84
N GLU A 120 -2.58 -7.83 -1.00
CA GLU A 120 -1.55 -6.80 -0.90
C GLU A 120 -0.26 -7.39 -0.39
N ILE A 121 0.85 -7.15 -1.10
CA ILE A 121 2.19 -7.57 -0.70
C ILE A 121 3.08 -6.40 -0.29
N GLY A 122 2.72 -5.19 -0.68
CA GLY A 122 3.42 -3.99 -0.21
C GLY A 122 2.81 -2.71 -0.75
N ARG A 123 3.14 -1.59 -0.09
CA ARG A 123 2.72 -0.25 -0.51
C ARG A 123 3.76 0.80 -0.15
N PHE A 124 3.70 1.91 -0.86
CA PHE A 124 4.44 3.12 -0.51
C PHE A 124 3.66 4.37 -0.94
N LEU A 125 4.04 5.51 -0.36
CA LEU A 125 3.33 6.77 -0.52
C LEU A 125 4.22 7.85 -1.10
N GLY A 126 3.56 8.82 -1.74
CA GLY A 126 4.16 10.06 -2.19
C GLY A 126 4.88 9.96 -3.54
N GLY A 127 4.93 11.08 -4.26
CA GLY A 127 5.68 11.20 -5.50
C GLY A 127 7.19 11.23 -5.26
N CYS A 128 7.96 10.73 -6.24
CA CYS A 128 9.42 10.72 -6.23
C CYS A 128 9.96 10.70 -7.67
N ASP A 129 11.26 10.80 -7.84
CA ASP A 129 11.91 10.60 -9.15
C ASP A 129 11.88 9.12 -9.59
N ALA A 130 12.27 8.88 -10.83
CA ALA A 130 12.16 7.55 -11.44
C ALA A 130 13.05 6.49 -10.79
N ASP A 131 14.24 6.84 -10.33
CA ASP A 131 15.15 5.87 -9.71
C ASP A 131 14.66 5.50 -8.31
N ALA A 132 14.21 6.48 -7.54
CA ALA A 132 13.57 6.26 -6.26
C ALA A 132 12.25 5.48 -6.41
N PHE A 133 11.48 5.74 -7.48
CA PHE A 133 10.25 5.00 -7.79
C PHE A 133 10.54 3.52 -8.01
N ILE A 134 11.47 3.18 -8.93
CA ILE A 134 11.84 1.80 -9.21
C ILE A 134 12.32 1.08 -7.94
N LYS A 135 13.19 1.74 -7.15
CA LYS A 135 13.69 1.18 -5.89
C LYS A 135 12.57 0.90 -4.89
N LYS A 136 11.61 1.82 -4.74
CA LYS A 136 10.45 1.63 -3.84
C LYS A 136 9.54 0.50 -4.32
N VAL A 137 9.31 0.39 -5.64
CA VAL A 137 8.54 -0.72 -6.22
C VAL A 137 9.24 -2.04 -5.97
N GLU A 138 10.56 -2.11 -6.17
CA GLU A 138 11.34 -3.32 -5.91
C GLU A 138 11.24 -3.74 -4.43
N GLN A 139 11.44 -2.81 -3.51
CA GLN A 139 11.30 -3.05 -2.07
C GLN A 139 9.89 -3.55 -1.71
N ALA A 140 8.85 -2.85 -2.18
CA ALA A 140 7.47 -3.23 -1.90
C ALA A 140 7.04 -4.55 -2.57
N SER A 141 7.73 -4.99 -3.64
CA SER A 141 7.45 -6.25 -4.33
C SER A 141 8.11 -7.47 -3.67
N THR A 142 9.17 -7.24 -2.91
CA THR A 142 9.98 -8.31 -2.29
C THR A 142 9.81 -8.38 -0.78
N ASP A 143 9.29 -7.31 -0.17
CA ASP A 143 9.07 -7.23 1.26
C ASP A 143 7.74 -7.89 1.66
N ASN A 144 7.80 -9.19 1.95
CA ASN A 144 6.65 -9.93 2.46
C ASN A 144 6.31 -9.62 3.93
N THR A 145 7.05 -8.75 4.58
CA THR A 145 6.91 -8.44 6.02
C THR A 145 5.49 -7.97 6.36
N SER A 146 4.88 -7.13 5.50
CA SER A 146 3.51 -6.65 5.72
C SER A 146 2.49 -7.79 5.68
N ALA A 147 2.53 -8.64 4.66
CA ALA A 147 1.61 -9.76 4.51
C ALA A 147 1.81 -10.82 5.61
N GLU A 148 3.05 -11.04 6.03
CA GLU A 148 3.37 -11.95 7.12
C GLU A 148 2.86 -11.41 8.46
N MET A 149 3.05 -10.13 8.75
CA MET A 149 2.52 -9.50 9.98
C MET A 149 1.00 -9.46 9.99
N ASP A 150 0.36 -9.13 8.86
CA ASP A 150 -1.11 -9.17 8.72
C ASP A 150 -1.64 -10.59 9.00
N LYS A 151 -0.94 -11.63 8.50
CA LYS A 151 -1.28 -13.03 8.76
C LYS A 151 -1.11 -13.41 10.24
N ARG A 152 0.02 -13.09 10.85
CA ARG A 152 0.29 -13.38 12.29
C ARG A 152 -0.79 -12.74 13.16
N PHE A 153 -1.16 -11.48 12.87
CA PHE A 153 -2.24 -10.80 13.58
C PHE A 153 -3.60 -11.49 13.39
N ALA A 154 -3.93 -11.89 12.15
CA ALA A 154 -5.16 -12.63 11.84
C ALA A 154 -5.20 -14.03 12.50
N ASP A 155 -4.04 -14.70 12.61
CA ASP A 155 -3.89 -15.99 13.30
C ASP A 155 -3.98 -15.87 14.84
N GLY A 156 -4.12 -14.64 15.37
CA GLY A 156 -4.36 -14.39 16.79
C GLY A 156 -3.13 -14.08 17.62
N GLU A 157 -1.98 -13.79 16.99
CA GLU A 157 -0.80 -13.36 17.74
C GLU A 157 -1.02 -11.99 18.39
N ARG A 158 -0.78 -11.92 19.71
CA ARG A 158 -1.06 -10.71 20.53
C ARG A 158 0.09 -10.37 21.48
N ASP A 159 1.30 -10.88 21.21
CA ASP A 159 2.48 -10.52 21.98
C ASP A 159 2.73 -8.99 21.89
N PRO A 160 3.00 -8.29 23.01
CA PRO A 160 3.16 -6.84 23.02
C PRO A 160 4.30 -6.32 22.12
N GLU A 161 5.40 -7.06 21.98
CA GLU A 161 6.51 -6.69 21.11
C GLU A 161 6.08 -6.79 19.64
N PHE A 162 5.47 -7.90 19.25
CA PHE A 162 4.87 -8.08 17.92
C PHE A 162 3.85 -6.98 17.61
N LEU A 163 2.90 -6.71 18.52
CA LEU A 163 1.88 -5.68 18.31
C LEU A 163 2.49 -4.28 18.14
N THR A 164 3.58 -3.99 18.85
CA THR A 164 4.30 -2.72 18.70
C THR A 164 4.97 -2.59 17.33
N GLU A 165 5.64 -3.63 16.87
CA GLU A 165 6.25 -3.67 15.52
C GLU A 165 5.17 -3.57 14.44
N TYR A 166 4.09 -4.32 14.59
CA TYR A 166 2.95 -4.29 13.67
C TYR A 166 2.32 -2.89 13.59
N LEU A 167 2.09 -2.24 14.74
CA LEU A 167 1.60 -0.88 14.81
C LEU A 167 2.51 0.12 14.09
N GLN A 168 3.83 -0.02 14.22
CA GLN A 168 4.79 0.82 13.50
C GLN A 168 4.70 0.63 11.98
N MET A 169 4.57 -0.60 11.51
CA MET A 169 4.40 -0.92 10.08
C MET A 169 3.07 -0.33 9.54
N LEU A 170 1.96 -0.55 10.25
CA LEU A 170 0.65 0.01 9.90
C LEU A 170 0.68 1.56 9.86
N SER A 171 1.36 2.18 10.81
CA SER A 171 1.51 3.64 10.88
C SER A 171 2.28 4.20 9.69
N LYS A 172 3.38 3.54 9.27
CA LYS A 172 4.13 3.90 8.05
C LYS A 172 3.26 3.78 6.79
N SER A 173 2.39 2.78 6.75
CA SER A 173 1.45 2.52 5.65
C SER A 173 0.16 3.36 5.76
N ARG A 174 0.01 4.17 6.81
CA ARG A 174 -1.16 5.01 7.12
C ARG A 174 -2.48 4.24 7.18
N LYS A 175 -2.47 3.00 7.61
CA LYS A 175 -3.64 2.16 7.84
C LYS A 175 -4.27 2.52 9.19
N ARG A 176 -4.99 3.65 9.25
CA ARG A 176 -5.44 4.29 10.49
C ARG A 176 -6.37 3.43 11.34
N ASP A 177 -7.34 2.77 10.71
CA ASP A 177 -8.32 1.95 11.43
C ASP A 177 -7.65 0.74 12.08
N GLN A 178 -6.73 0.08 11.36
CA GLN A 178 -5.92 -1.00 11.91
C GLN A 178 -4.97 -0.51 13.02
N CYS A 179 -4.41 0.70 12.87
CA CYS A 179 -3.61 1.30 13.94
C CYS A 179 -4.45 1.50 15.21
N ASN A 180 -5.69 1.99 15.09
CA ASN A 180 -6.59 2.13 16.24
C ASN A 180 -6.88 0.77 16.90
N GLU A 181 -7.26 -0.23 16.11
CA GLU A 181 -7.53 -1.59 16.59
C GLU A 181 -6.34 -2.17 17.38
N VAL A 182 -5.13 -2.11 16.82
CA VAL A 182 -3.93 -2.63 17.50
C VAL A 182 -3.59 -1.82 18.75
N ALA A 183 -3.79 -0.49 18.71
CA ALA A 183 -3.55 0.38 19.85
C ALA A 183 -4.53 0.08 21.00
N GLU A 184 -5.80 -0.19 20.70
CA GLU A 184 -6.79 -0.60 21.69
C GLU A 184 -6.39 -1.91 22.39
N ILE A 185 -5.90 -2.89 21.62
CA ILE A 185 -5.42 -4.17 22.18
C ILE A 185 -4.20 -3.94 23.09
N LEU A 186 -3.26 -3.08 22.72
CA LEU A 186 -2.08 -2.75 23.54
C LEU A 186 -2.46 -2.04 24.85
N LEU A 187 -3.57 -1.31 24.85
CA LEU A 187 -4.09 -0.56 26.01
C LEU A 187 -5.14 -1.33 26.79
N ASP A 188 -5.55 -2.53 26.33
CA ASP A 188 -6.57 -3.32 27.01
C ASP A 188 -6.14 -3.66 28.45
N GLY A 189 -7.07 -3.52 29.39
CA GLY A 189 -6.82 -3.69 30.82
C GLY A 189 -5.90 -2.66 31.47
N LYS A 190 -5.44 -1.62 30.73
CA LYS A 190 -4.49 -0.61 31.22
C LYS A 190 -5.06 0.82 31.25
N ALA A 191 -6.38 0.98 31.14
CA ALA A 191 -7.02 2.29 31.03
C ALA A 191 -6.60 3.29 32.12
N GLU A 192 -6.37 2.84 33.35
CA GLU A 192 -5.98 3.67 34.49
C GLU A 192 -4.45 3.87 34.62
N THR A 193 -3.64 3.05 33.94
CA THR A 193 -2.19 2.98 34.17
C THR A 193 -1.34 3.30 32.95
N PHE A 194 -1.90 3.26 31.72
CA PHE A 194 -1.14 3.44 30.49
C PHE A 194 -0.40 4.78 30.43
N ALA A 195 -0.97 5.83 31.04
CA ALA A 195 -0.38 7.17 31.04
C ALA A 195 0.94 7.26 31.83
N ALA A 196 1.24 6.30 32.72
CA ALA A 196 2.53 6.20 33.39
C ALA A 196 3.64 5.63 32.49
N ASP A 197 3.29 4.90 31.43
CA ASP A 197 4.20 4.36 30.45
C ASP A 197 4.29 5.30 29.25
N LYS A 198 5.50 5.84 28.97
CA LYS A 198 5.71 6.80 27.88
C LYS A 198 5.31 6.24 26.53
N GLN A 199 5.62 4.98 26.24
CA GLN A 199 5.32 4.34 24.96
C GLN A 199 3.81 4.18 24.78
N LEU A 200 3.11 3.69 25.82
CA LEU A 200 1.66 3.54 25.77
C LEU A 200 0.94 4.90 25.68
N ALA A 201 1.44 5.92 26.37
CA ALA A 201 0.94 7.28 26.25
C ALA A 201 1.10 7.84 24.82
N GLU A 202 2.25 7.62 24.16
CA GLU A 202 2.46 8.01 22.76
C GLU A 202 1.54 7.23 21.82
N ILE A 203 1.33 5.92 22.04
CA ILE A 203 0.41 5.07 21.27
C ILE A 203 -1.02 5.63 21.39
N PHE A 204 -1.47 5.93 22.59
CA PHE A 204 -2.77 6.55 22.82
C PHE A 204 -2.92 7.86 22.05
N MET A 205 -1.98 8.77 22.21
CA MET A 205 -2.03 10.08 21.59
C MET A 205 -2.07 10.02 20.06
N ARG A 206 -1.37 9.06 19.46
CA ARG A 206 -1.24 8.96 17.99
C ARG A 206 -2.35 8.16 17.33
N HIS A 207 -2.80 7.08 17.98
CA HIS A 207 -3.54 6.03 17.26
C HIS A 207 -4.95 5.82 17.76
N ILE A 208 -5.26 6.09 19.04
CA ILE A 208 -6.63 5.94 19.52
C ILE A 208 -7.53 7.01 18.91
N THR A 209 -8.54 6.58 18.20
CA THR A 209 -9.55 7.44 17.56
C THR A 209 -10.97 7.09 17.98
N ASP A 210 -11.18 5.96 18.69
CA ASP A 210 -12.48 5.60 19.24
C ASP A 210 -12.70 6.29 20.60
N PRO A 211 -13.70 7.18 20.72
CA PRO A 211 -14.03 7.84 21.97
C PRO A 211 -14.66 6.88 23.01
N PHE A 212 -15.08 5.71 22.58
CA PHE A 212 -15.72 4.71 23.46
C PHE A 212 -14.75 3.69 24.02
N CYS A 213 -13.47 3.69 23.59
CA CYS A 213 -12.50 2.80 24.18
C CYS A 213 -12.22 3.16 25.67
N PRO A 214 -11.96 2.17 26.54
CA PRO A 214 -11.77 2.41 27.98
C PRO A 214 -10.69 3.43 28.32
N ALA A 215 -9.56 3.43 27.60
CA ALA A 215 -8.47 4.37 27.79
C ALA A 215 -8.88 5.81 27.46
N PHE A 216 -9.70 6.02 26.40
CA PHE A 216 -10.20 7.34 26.06
C PHE A 216 -11.21 7.85 27.09
N ILE A 217 -12.16 7.01 27.51
CA ILE A 217 -13.17 7.34 28.53
C ILE A 217 -12.47 7.71 29.85
N TYR A 218 -11.44 6.97 30.24
CA TYR A 218 -10.67 7.28 31.44
C TYR A 218 -9.95 8.62 31.34
N THR A 219 -9.24 8.86 30.22
CA THR A 219 -8.52 10.12 29.98
C THR A 219 -9.48 11.32 29.93
N ALA A 220 -10.67 11.17 29.37
CA ALA A 220 -11.66 12.23 29.34
C ALA A 220 -12.14 12.66 30.74
N LYS A 221 -12.14 11.72 31.71
CA LYS A 221 -12.49 11.97 33.11
C LYS A 221 -11.30 12.41 33.96
N HIS A 222 -10.08 12.00 33.58
CA HIS A 222 -8.83 12.19 34.31
C HIS A 222 -7.71 12.71 33.41
N PRO A 223 -7.89 13.88 32.73
CA PRO A 223 -6.91 14.41 31.77
C PRO A 223 -5.56 14.69 32.41
N GLU A 224 -5.52 15.02 33.70
CA GLU A 224 -4.30 15.29 34.47
C GLU A 224 -3.29 14.14 34.44
N THR A 225 -3.76 12.89 34.29
CA THR A 225 -2.90 11.71 34.25
C THR A 225 -1.99 11.68 33.02
N LEU A 226 -2.44 12.27 31.91
CA LEU A 226 -1.70 12.29 30.66
C LEU A 226 -0.98 13.62 30.38
N ILE A 227 -1.43 14.72 31.04
CA ILE A 227 -0.88 16.08 30.87
C ILE A 227 0.63 16.13 31.16
N ALA A 228 1.07 15.40 32.19
CA ALA A 228 2.49 15.36 32.57
C ALA A 228 3.40 14.82 31.44
N GLN A 229 2.90 13.94 30.60
CA GLN A 229 3.68 13.35 29.49
C GLN A 229 3.42 14.00 28.14
N ALA A 230 2.20 14.40 27.82
CA ALA A 230 1.79 14.89 26.52
C ALA A 230 1.62 16.42 26.46
N GLY A 231 1.55 17.10 27.59
CA GLY A 231 1.24 18.54 27.70
C GLY A 231 -0.27 18.81 27.62
N GLU A 232 -0.72 19.83 28.36
CA GLU A 232 -2.14 20.17 28.49
C GLU A 232 -2.81 20.44 27.13
N GLN A 233 -2.20 21.29 26.30
CA GLN A 233 -2.77 21.66 25.00
C GLN A 233 -2.97 20.44 24.10
N ASN A 234 -2.00 19.51 24.04
CA ASN A 234 -2.09 18.31 23.22
C ASN A 234 -3.17 17.35 23.71
N VAL A 235 -3.32 17.21 25.03
CA VAL A 235 -4.38 16.38 25.62
C VAL A 235 -5.75 16.97 25.31
N GLN A 236 -5.92 18.29 25.42
CA GLN A 236 -7.17 18.96 25.07
C GLN A 236 -7.50 18.80 23.58
N ILE A 237 -6.52 19.01 22.68
CA ILE A 237 -6.70 18.79 21.23
C ILE A 237 -7.13 17.33 20.99
N LYS A 238 -6.47 16.37 21.61
CA LYS A 238 -6.80 14.95 21.49
C LYS A 238 -8.24 14.66 21.87
N LEU A 239 -8.67 15.14 23.03
CA LEU A 239 -10.02 14.89 23.53
C LEU A 239 -11.11 15.57 22.68
N HIS A 240 -10.82 16.72 22.04
CA HIS A 240 -11.77 17.41 21.18
C HIS A 240 -11.75 16.91 19.72
N SER A 241 -10.66 16.29 19.26
CA SER A 241 -10.51 15.87 17.86
C SER A 241 -11.30 14.62 17.47
N VAL A 242 -11.92 13.98 18.44
CA VAL A 242 -12.62 12.69 18.28
C VAL A 242 -14.15 12.84 18.37
N TRP A 243 -14.62 14.05 18.71
CA TRP A 243 -16.03 14.47 18.70
C TRP A 243 -16.29 15.36 17.48
#